data_dc332bfc020dda9deb3d3123b7ef7fe9
#
_entry.id   dc332bfc020dda9deb3d3123b7ef7fe9
#
_cell.length_a   1.000
_cell.length_b   1.000
_cell.length_c   1.000
_cell.angle_alpha   90.00
_cell.angle_beta   90.00
_cell.angle_gamma   90.00
#
_symmetry.space_group_name_H-M   'P 1'
#
loop_
_entity.id
_entity.type
_entity.pdbx_description
1 polymer ?
#
loop_
_entity_poly.entity_id
_entity_poly.type
_entity_poly.pdbx_seq_one_letter_code
_entity_poly.pdbx_strand_id
1 'polypeptide(L)'
;MGRSLGGAASIITAAQDGALDGLILWATPNNLRFTFRYVMTEDEYRRLDSGETLHFNDERGECALTPDFLTDFDQYDLPALLQKAQPLPVLLLHCSADEVVLAEQAQRNAAAIGNAAELHIFEGGDHSFTEYSDEAGALLSDWLGKRLKCGAC
;
A
#
# COMPACT_ATOMS: atom_id res chain seq x y z
N MET A 1 -6.97 7.18 -3.20
CA MET A 1 -7.07 5.87 -2.55
C MET A 1 -6.30 4.85 -3.35
N GLY A 2 -5.56 3.99 -2.69
CA GLY A 2 -4.87 2.86 -3.33
C GLY A 2 -4.83 1.62 -2.45
N ARG A 3 -4.81 0.45 -3.09
CA ARG A 3 -4.71 -0.85 -2.43
C ARG A 3 -3.40 -1.52 -2.84
N SER A 4 -2.73 -2.20 -1.89
CA SER A 4 -1.50 -2.96 -2.12
C SER A 4 -0.46 -2.10 -2.86
N LEU A 5 0.09 -2.53 -3.98
CA LEU A 5 1.00 -1.74 -4.83
C LEU A 5 0.37 -0.40 -5.29
N GLY A 6 -0.95 -0.39 -5.55
CA GLY A 6 -1.69 0.86 -5.85
C GLY A 6 -1.68 1.85 -4.70
N GLY A 7 -1.57 1.38 -3.45
CA GLY A 7 -1.36 2.22 -2.27
C GLY A 7 0.00 2.92 -2.30
N ALA A 8 1.07 2.21 -2.68
CA ALA A 8 2.39 2.82 -2.87
C ALA A 8 2.37 3.90 -3.96
N ALA A 9 1.73 3.63 -5.10
CA ALA A 9 1.54 4.64 -6.15
C ALA A 9 0.76 5.87 -5.64
N SER A 10 -0.25 5.66 -4.78
CA SER A 10 -1.01 6.76 -4.16
C SER A 10 -0.16 7.59 -3.19
N ILE A 11 0.78 6.97 -2.46
CA ILE A 11 1.75 7.68 -1.60
C ILE A 11 2.66 8.56 -2.46
N ILE A 12 3.20 8.01 -3.54
CA ILE A 12 4.08 8.75 -4.47
C ILE A 12 3.34 9.96 -5.05
N THR A 13 2.11 9.76 -5.50
CA THR A 13 1.26 10.84 -6.02
C THR A 13 0.99 11.90 -4.96
N ALA A 14 0.61 11.50 -3.74
CA ALA A 14 0.34 12.43 -2.65
C ALA A 14 1.54 13.30 -2.26
N ALA A 15 2.75 12.77 -2.37
CA ALA A 15 3.98 13.52 -2.10
C ALA A 15 4.34 14.51 -3.21
N GLN A 16 3.77 14.36 -4.40
CA GLN A 16 4.02 15.21 -5.58
C GLN A 16 2.90 16.25 -5.79
N ASP A 17 1.67 15.89 -5.45
CA ASP A 17 0.48 16.72 -5.65
C ASP A 17 -0.07 17.20 -4.29
N GLY A 18 0.04 18.51 -4.02
CA GLY A 18 -0.44 19.12 -2.80
C GLY A 18 -1.95 19.42 -2.76
N ALA A 19 -2.71 19.04 -3.80
CA ALA A 19 -4.14 19.36 -3.92
C ALA A 19 -5.08 18.23 -3.45
N LEU A 20 -4.61 17.33 -2.58
CA LEU A 20 -5.39 16.22 -2.06
C LEU A 20 -6.02 16.55 -0.70
N ASP A 21 -7.28 16.19 -0.50
CA ASP A 21 -8.03 16.35 0.75
C ASP A 21 -7.80 15.22 1.75
N GLY A 22 -7.23 14.08 1.30
CA GLY A 22 -6.93 12.92 2.13
C GLY A 22 -6.37 11.75 1.34
N LEU A 23 -5.79 10.79 2.05
CA LEU A 23 -5.21 9.59 1.48
C LEU A 23 -5.79 8.35 2.15
N ILE A 24 -6.12 7.34 1.37
CA ILE A 24 -6.60 6.05 1.87
C ILE A 24 -5.65 4.96 1.38
N LEU A 25 -5.06 4.25 2.33
CA LEU A 25 -4.09 3.18 2.13
C LEU A 25 -4.70 1.85 2.58
N TRP A 26 -4.99 0.98 1.65
CA TRP A 26 -5.61 -0.32 1.90
C TRP A 26 -4.61 -1.43 1.64
N ALA A 27 -4.25 -2.22 2.65
CA ALA A 27 -3.22 -3.28 2.56
C ALA A 27 -1.94 -2.80 1.86
N THR A 28 -1.45 -1.62 2.24
CA THR A 28 -0.40 -0.92 1.51
C THR A 28 0.99 -1.21 2.10
N PRO A 29 1.98 -1.59 1.29
CA PRO A 29 3.33 -1.82 1.74
C PRO A 29 4.00 -0.53 2.22
N ASN A 30 4.92 -0.69 3.18
CA ASN A 30 5.85 0.33 3.64
C ASN A 30 7.18 0.27 2.88
N ASN A 31 7.56 -0.93 2.47
CA ASN A 31 8.79 -1.21 1.74
C ASN A 31 8.51 -2.20 0.60
N LEU A 32 8.64 -1.72 -0.62
CA LEU A 32 8.32 -2.50 -1.83
C LEU A 32 9.28 -3.67 -2.01
N ARG A 33 10.59 -3.45 -1.89
CA ARG A 33 11.58 -4.53 -2.03
C ARG A 33 11.36 -5.64 -1.01
N PHE A 34 11.11 -5.28 0.26
CA PHE A 34 10.82 -6.25 1.31
C PHE A 34 9.57 -7.07 0.98
N THR A 35 8.48 -6.40 0.55
CA THR A 35 7.21 -7.06 0.21
C THR A 35 7.41 -8.05 -0.93
N PHE A 36 8.07 -7.65 -2.02
CA PHE A 36 8.27 -8.54 -3.16
C PHE A 36 9.28 -9.66 -2.89
N ARG A 37 10.29 -9.43 -2.05
CA ARG A 37 11.15 -10.50 -1.56
C ARG A 37 10.39 -11.51 -0.70
N TYR A 38 9.39 -11.06 0.04
CA TYR A 38 8.57 -11.93 0.90
C TYR A 38 7.58 -12.78 0.10
N VAL A 39 6.98 -12.25 -0.96
CA VAL A 39 5.96 -12.97 -1.75
C VAL A 39 6.53 -13.80 -2.90
N MET A 40 7.72 -13.50 -3.37
CA MET A 40 8.42 -14.29 -4.39
C MET A 40 9.19 -15.46 -3.74
N THR A 41 9.40 -16.52 -4.49
CA THR A 41 10.38 -17.53 -4.07
C THR A 41 11.79 -16.93 -4.05
N GLU A 42 12.68 -17.46 -3.20
CA GLU A 42 14.07 -16.99 -3.13
C GLU A 42 14.80 -17.10 -4.47
N ASP A 43 14.48 -18.14 -5.27
CA ASP A 43 15.06 -18.31 -6.60
C ASP A 43 14.57 -17.25 -7.59
N GLU A 44 13.27 -17.00 -7.65
CA GLU A 44 12.68 -15.96 -8.51
C GLU A 44 13.24 -14.59 -8.18
N TYR A 45 13.24 -14.22 -6.88
CA TYR A 45 13.77 -12.94 -6.45
C TYR A 45 15.25 -12.78 -6.83
N ARG A 46 16.08 -13.81 -6.56
CA ARG A 46 17.51 -13.80 -6.88
C ARG A 46 17.76 -13.68 -8.38
N ARG A 47 17.02 -14.40 -9.22
CA ARG A 47 17.14 -14.33 -10.68
C ARG A 47 16.79 -12.95 -11.20
N LEU A 48 15.67 -12.38 -10.74
CA LEU A 48 15.24 -11.04 -11.11
C LEU A 48 16.25 -9.97 -10.65
N ASP A 49 16.73 -10.05 -9.40
CA ASP A 49 17.72 -9.12 -8.83
C ASP A 49 19.10 -9.24 -9.51
N SER A 50 19.43 -10.41 -10.08
CA SER A 50 20.66 -10.62 -10.87
C SER A 50 20.57 -10.13 -12.33
N GLY A 51 19.42 -9.62 -12.76
CA GLY A 51 19.23 -9.07 -14.10
C GLY A 51 18.51 -10.01 -15.08
N GLU A 52 17.95 -11.13 -14.61
CA GLU A 52 17.18 -12.04 -15.44
C GLU A 52 15.71 -11.58 -15.53
N THR A 53 15.12 -11.70 -16.72
CA THR A 53 13.67 -11.51 -16.90
C THR A 53 12.94 -12.80 -16.56
N LEU A 54 11.94 -12.74 -15.68
CA LEU A 54 11.08 -13.86 -15.35
C LEU A 54 9.88 -13.90 -16.29
N HIS A 55 9.58 -15.07 -16.83
CA HIS A 55 8.39 -15.32 -17.64
C HIS A 55 7.43 -16.25 -16.91
N PHE A 56 6.16 -15.91 -16.90
CA PHE A 56 5.10 -16.72 -16.31
C PHE A 56 3.80 -16.55 -17.08
N ASN A 57 2.91 -17.52 -16.93
CA ASN A 57 1.57 -17.47 -17.50
C ASN A 57 0.53 -17.37 -16.38
N ASP A 58 -0.41 -16.48 -16.52
CA ASP A 58 -1.63 -16.40 -15.70
C ASP A 58 -2.88 -16.41 -16.58
N GLU A 59 -4.04 -16.22 -15.97
CA GLU A 59 -5.34 -16.15 -16.68
C GLU A 59 -5.44 -15.03 -17.73
N ARG A 60 -4.53 -14.05 -17.71
CA ARG A 60 -4.44 -12.95 -18.68
C ARG A 60 -3.49 -13.27 -19.83
N GLY A 61 -2.74 -14.39 -19.75
CA GLY A 61 -1.79 -14.85 -20.75
C GLY A 61 -0.34 -14.81 -20.29
N GLU A 62 0.59 -14.76 -21.24
CA GLU A 62 2.02 -14.69 -20.99
C GLU A 62 2.41 -13.32 -20.43
N CYS A 63 3.10 -13.32 -19.29
CA CYS A 63 3.59 -12.14 -18.60
C CYS A 63 5.11 -12.21 -18.44
N ALA A 64 5.76 -11.06 -18.43
CA ALA A 64 7.19 -10.95 -18.16
C ALA A 64 7.43 -9.91 -17.05
N LEU A 65 8.32 -10.25 -16.12
CA LEU A 65 8.79 -9.33 -15.08
C LEU A 65 10.27 -9.06 -15.33
N THR A 66 10.58 -7.84 -15.69
CA THR A 66 11.96 -7.42 -15.98
C THR A 66 12.68 -6.95 -14.72
N PRO A 67 14.02 -6.93 -14.69
CA PRO A 67 14.80 -6.42 -13.56
C PRO A 67 14.45 -4.99 -13.16
N ASP A 68 14.02 -4.17 -14.10
CA ASP A 68 13.59 -2.78 -13.86
C ASP A 68 12.48 -2.69 -12.82
N PHE A 69 11.68 -3.74 -12.68
CA PHE A 69 10.63 -3.81 -11.66
C PHE A 69 11.19 -3.66 -10.22
N LEU A 70 12.32 -4.31 -9.93
CA LEU A 70 12.96 -4.19 -8.60
C LEU A 70 13.75 -2.89 -8.47
N THR A 71 14.46 -2.49 -9.52
CA THR A 71 15.29 -1.26 -9.49
C THR A 71 14.45 0.01 -9.41
N ASP A 72 13.22 -0.01 -9.98
CA ASP A 72 12.28 1.09 -9.82
C ASP A 72 11.88 1.29 -8.34
N PHE A 73 11.76 0.23 -7.56
CA PHE A 73 11.43 0.32 -6.14
C PHE A 73 12.47 1.06 -5.30
N ASP A 74 13.74 1.04 -5.70
CA ASP A 74 14.82 1.71 -4.99
C ASP A 74 14.73 3.25 -5.08
N GLN A 75 13.90 3.76 -5.99
CA GLN A 75 13.68 5.19 -6.17
C GLN A 75 12.70 5.75 -5.12
N TYR A 76 11.97 4.90 -4.38
CA TYR A 76 10.87 5.32 -3.52
C TYR A 76 11.06 4.92 -2.06
N ASP A 77 11.41 5.88 -1.23
CA ASP A 77 11.32 5.78 0.23
C ASP A 77 9.89 6.16 0.66
N LEU A 78 8.98 5.16 0.74
CA LEU A 78 7.57 5.39 1.03
C LEU A 78 7.35 6.10 2.38
N PRO A 79 8.05 5.76 3.48
CA PRO A 79 7.99 6.51 4.72
C PRO A 79 8.35 7.99 4.57
N ALA A 80 9.43 8.30 3.88
CA ALA A 80 9.84 9.68 3.64
C ALA A 80 8.82 10.44 2.77
N LEU A 81 8.24 9.79 1.77
CA LEU A 81 7.20 10.34 0.93
C LEU A 81 5.91 10.61 1.73
N LEU A 82 5.51 9.72 2.66
CA LEU A 82 4.38 9.94 3.57
C LEU A 82 4.61 11.16 4.47
N GLN A 83 5.82 11.33 5.00
CA GLN A 83 6.16 12.53 5.78
C GLN A 83 6.10 13.81 4.94
N LYS A 84 6.53 13.74 3.67
CA LYS A 84 6.48 14.88 2.74
C LYS A 84 5.04 15.28 2.39
N ALA A 85 4.11 14.33 2.35
CA ALA A 85 2.69 14.56 2.04
C ALA A 85 1.91 15.25 3.17
N GLN A 86 2.53 15.53 4.33
CA GLN A 86 1.87 16.20 5.45
C GLN A 86 1.57 17.70 5.17
N PRO A 87 0.48 18.23 5.72
CA PRO A 87 -0.48 17.67 6.69
C PRO A 87 -1.73 17.05 6.01
N LEU A 88 -1.60 15.88 5.44
CA LEU A 88 -2.69 15.17 4.79
C LEU A 88 -3.29 14.13 5.75
N PRO A 89 -4.62 14.11 6.02
CA PRO A 89 -5.23 13.05 6.80
C PRO A 89 -5.18 11.71 6.03
N VAL A 90 -4.78 10.63 6.72
CA VAL A 90 -4.60 9.32 6.11
C VAL A 90 -5.38 8.26 6.87
N LEU A 91 -6.23 7.53 6.15
CA LEU A 91 -6.87 6.30 6.63
C LEU A 91 -6.04 5.09 6.17
N LEU A 92 -5.67 4.24 7.12
CA LEU A 92 -4.99 2.97 6.83
C LEU A 92 -5.89 1.81 7.26
N LEU A 93 -6.15 0.90 6.32
CA LEU A 93 -6.91 -0.32 6.54
C LEU A 93 -6.01 -1.52 6.25
N HIS A 94 -5.86 -2.44 7.22
CA HIS A 94 -5.01 -3.61 7.09
C HIS A 94 -5.56 -4.80 7.85
N CYS A 95 -5.23 -6.03 7.42
CA CYS A 95 -5.59 -7.26 8.11
C CYS A 95 -4.38 -7.85 8.84
N SER A 96 -4.58 -8.41 10.04
CA SER A 96 -3.46 -8.91 10.85
C SER A 96 -2.84 -10.20 10.31
N ALA A 97 -3.57 -10.99 9.54
CA ALA A 97 -3.08 -12.21 8.90
C ALA A 97 -2.85 -12.04 7.38
N ASP A 98 -2.61 -10.79 6.93
CA ASP A 98 -2.27 -10.50 5.54
C ASP A 98 -0.97 -11.24 5.15
N GLU A 99 -1.10 -12.18 4.22
CA GLU A 99 -0.04 -13.08 3.77
C GLU A 99 0.83 -12.49 2.64
N VAL A 100 0.50 -11.29 2.17
CA VAL A 100 1.20 -10.59 1.08
C VAL A 100 1.95 -9.38 1.63
N VAL A 101 1.26 -8.53 2.39
CA VAL A 101 1.84 -7.34 3.01
C VAL A 101 1.68 -7.45 4.52
N LEU A 102 2.75 -7.75 5.23
CA LEU A 102 2.69 -7.96 6.68
C LEU A 102 2.14 -6.72 7.40
N ALA A 103 1.27 -6.94 8.40
CA ALA A 103 0.58 -5.88 9.14
C ALA A 103 1.52 -4.84 9.79
N GLU A 104 2.74 -5.25 10.15
CA GLU A 104 3.77 -4.35 10.66
C GLU A 104 4.12 -3.22 9.66
N GLN A 105 3.92 -3.44 8.37
CA GLN A 105 4.16 -2.40 7.36
C GLN A 105 3.12 -1.27 7.48
N ALA A 106 1.85 -1.59 7.75
CA ALA A 106 0.83 -0.58 8.03
C ALA A 106 1.11 0.20 9.31
N GLN A 107 1.59 -0.48 10.37
CA GLN A 107 2.00 0.17 11.62
C GLN A 107 3.16 1.15 11.39
N ARG A 108 4.15 0.78 10.57
CA ARG A 108 5.26 1.66 10.18
C ARG A 108 4.79 2.85 9.34
N ASN A 109 3.86 2.63 8.41
CA ASN A 109 3.23 3.73 7.66
C ASN A 109 2.52 4.69 8.60
N ALA A 110 1.70 4.19 9.54
CA ALA A 110 1.02 5.02 10.52
C ALA A 110 2.00 5.80 11.41
N ALA A 111 3.09 5.17 11.84
CA ALA A 111 4.14 5.83 12.63
C ALA A 111 4.84 6.95 11.84
N ALA A 112 5.07 6.77 10.54
CA ALA A 112 5.66 7.79 9.67
C ALA A 112 4.73 9.01 9.48
N ILE A 113 3.42 8.78 9.46
CA ILE A 113 2.38 9.82 9.32
C ILE A 113 2.14 10.56 10.66
N GLY A 114 2.22 9.84 11.77
CA GLY A 114 1.98 10.40 13.10
C GLY A 114 0.49 10.71 13.35
N ASN A 115 0.19 11.87 13.93
CA ASN A 115 -1.16 12.24 14.41
C ASN A 115 -2.24 12.35 13.32
N ALA A 116 -1.85 12.41 12.04
CA ALA A 116 -2.78 12.45 10.93
C ALA A 116 -3.21 11.06 10.45
N ALA A 117 -2.63 9.99 11.02
CA ALA A 117 -2.96 8.60 10.70
C ALA A 117 -4.16 8.11 11.53
N GLU A 118 -5.11 7.50 10.84
CA GLU A 118 -6.17 6.67 11.43
C GLU A 118 -5.96 5.24 10.93
N LEU A 119 -5.45 4.36 11.81
CA LEU A 119 -5.12 2.98 11.49
C LEU A 119 -6.16 2.02 12.06
N HIS A 120 -6.73 1.17 11.20
CA HIS A 120 -7.61 0.06 11.57
C HIS A 120 -6.97 -1.27 11.15
N ILE A 121 -6.77 -2.16 12.12
CA ILE A 121 -6.29 -3.53 11.90
C ILE A 121 -7.46 -4.49 12.14
N PHE A 122 -7.82 -5.25 11.12
CA PHE A 122 -8.84 -6.30 11.16
C PHE A 122 -8.16 -7.61 11.57
N GLU A 123 -8.61 -8.18 12.70
CA GLU A 123 -7.94 -9.33 13.29
C GLU A 123 -8.19 -10.62 12.50
N GLY A 124 -7.12 -11.30 12.07
CA GLY A 124 -7.19 -12.58 11.37
C GLY A 124 -7.56 -12.51 9.89
N GLY A 125 -7.84 -11.33 9.31
CA GLY A 125 -8.21 -11.19 7.91
C GLY A 125 -7.01 -11.34 6.95
N ASP A 126 -7.30 -11.74 5.70
CA ASP A 126 -6.35 -11.93 4.61
C ASP A 126 -6.05 -10.63 3.82
N HIS A 127 -5.09 -10.69 2.88
CA HIS A 127 -4.77 -9.57 1.99
C HIS A 127 -5.97 -9.06 1.19
N SER A 128 -6.91 -9.92 0.88
CA SER A 128 -8.10 -9.61 0.08
C SER A 128 -9.24 -9.01 0.89
N PHE A 129 -9.16 -9.02 2.23
CA PHE A 129 -10.24 -8.60 3.13
C PHE A 129 -11.51 -9.44 2.93
N THR A 130 -11.35 -10.73 2.65
CA THR A 130 -12.45 -11.63 2.28
C THR A 130 -13.59 -11.59 3.29
N GLU A 131 -13.28 -11.60 4.59
CA GLU A 131 -14.27 -11.57 5.66
C GLU A 131 -14.64 -10.15 6.12
N TYR A 132 -13.86 -9.14 5.74
CA TYR A 132 -13.96 -7.77 6.27
C TYR A 132 -14.31 -6.71 5.21
N SER A 133 -14.66 -7.11 3.98
CA SER A 133 -14.96 -6.19 2.89
C SER A 133 -16.05 -5.17 3.23
N ASP A 134 -17.15 -5.63 3.87
CA ASP A 134 -18.28 -4.79 4.24
C ASP A 134 -17.93 -3.83 5.38
N GLU A 135 -17.23 -4.32 6.41
CA GLU A 135 -16.79 -3.51 7.55
C GLU A 135 -15.79 -2.45 7.12
N ALA A 136 -14.79 -2.83 6.33
CA ALA A 136 -13.80 -1.91 5.75
C ALA A 136 -14.46 -0.87 4.84
N GLY A 137 -15.46 -1.29 4.04
CA GLY A 137 -16.26 -0.40 3.21
C GLY A 137 -17.07 0.60 4.02
N ALA A 138 -17.64 0.18 5.15
CA ALA A 138 -18.39 1.06 6.06
C ALA A 138 -17.47 2.09 6.73
N LEU A 139 -16.30 1.68 7.21
CA LEU A 139 -15.27 2.59 7.76
C LEU A 139 -14.81 3.62 6.74
N LEU A 140 -14.53 3.16 5.51
CA LEU A 140 -14.17 4.03 4.40
C LEU A 140 -15.24 5.08 4.13
N SER A 141 -16.50 4.67 4.06
CA SER A 141 -17.64 5.55 3.77
C SER A 141 -17.85 6.58 4.88
N ASP A 142 -17.73 6.18 6.14
CA ASP A 142 -17.83 7.08 7.30
C ASP A 142 -16.68 8.11 7.30
N TRP A 143 -15.45 7.63 7.05
CA TRP A 143 -14.27 8.49 6.99
C TRP A 143 -14.36 9.56 5.89
N LEU A 144 -14.80 9.18 4.69
CA LEU A 144 -15.06 10.10 3.58
C LEU A 144 -16.20 11.06 3.91
N GLY A 145 -17.30 10.56 4.47
CA GLY A 145 -18.46 11.38 4.83
C GLY A 145 -18.16 12.46 5.85
N LYS A 146 -17.26 12.21 6.80
CA LYS A 146 -16.80 13.21 7.78
C LYS A 146 -16.00 14.32 7.10
N ARG A 147 -15.22 14.03 6.07
CA ARG A 147 -14.34 15.00 5.38
C ARG A 147 -15.06 15.78 4.29
N LEU A 148 -15.91 15.14 3.50
CA LEU A 148 -16.69 15.81 2.47
C LEU A 148 -17.71 16.82 3.05
N LYS A 149 -18.21 16.58 4.27
CA LYS A 149 -19.09 17.54 4.97
C LYS A 149 -18.36 18.77 5.48
N CYS A 150 -17.06 18.72 5.72
CA CYS A 150 -16.27 19.88 6.14
C CYS A 150 -15.91 20.83 4.98
N GLY A 151 -16.06 20.41 3.73
CA GLY A 151 -15.75 21.22 2.55
C GLY A 151 -16.96 21.98 1.95
N ALA A 152 -18.14 21.90 2.57
CA ALA A 152 -19.38 22.49 2.07
C ALA A 152 -19.80 23.75 2.85
N CYS A 153 -18.85 24.61 3.21
CA CYS A 153 -19.11 25.95 3.77
C CYS A 153 -18.51 27.04 2.89
#